data_37b0d00cbc85a18e114865d6a0313a7c
#
_entry.id   37b0d00cbc85a18e114865d6a0313a7c
#
_cell.length_a   1.000
_cell.length_b   1.000
_cell.length_c   1.000
_cell.angle_alpha   90.00
_cell.angle_beta   90.00
_cell.angle_gamma   90.00
#
_symmetry.space_group_name_H-M   'P 1'
#
loop_
_entity.id
_entity.type
_entity.pdbx_description
1 polymer ?
#
loop_
_entity_poly.entity_id
_entity_poly.type
_entity_poly.pdbx_seq_one_letter_code
_entity_poly.pdbx_strand_id
1 'polypeptide(L)'
;MRQKELRIALVCYGGISLAVYMHGVTKELWKLARASRAFHAGEAEASGVEHVYRALLEHIAQTHALKLRILPDILTGASAGGINAVFLAQAIHSGQSIEPLTRMWLENADVEKLVDPEARPWSRAAKLWAMPIVWLLLRRPDNAVTASVAPETRAEVRRKVSGLIRSRWFEPPFSGPGFSRMIRDALAAMADGEAGAPLLPAGHPLDLWVTATDFRGH
;
A
#
# COMPACT_ATOMS: atom_id res chain seq x y z
N MET A 1 9.09 35.78 -10.59
CA MET A 1 9.38 34.59 -9.77
C MET A 1 9.64 33.42 -10.71
N ARG A 2 10.75 32.70 -10.53
CA ARG A 2 11.09 31.52 -11.36
C ARG A 2 10.19 30.36 -10.95
N GLN A 3 9.80 29.50 -11.91
CA GLN A 3 9.09 28.24 -11.63
C GLN A 3 10.04 27.08 -11.88
N LYS A 4 9.99 26.08 -11.00
CA LYS A 4 10.68 24.80 -11.17
C LYS A 4 9.78 23.65 -10.79
N GLU A 5 10.05 22.50 -11.36
CA GLU A 5 9.36 21.25 -11.08
C GLU A 5 10.29 20.32 -10.32
N LEU A 6 9.77 19.75 -9.24
CA LEU A 6 10.39 18.64 -8.53
C LEU A 6 9.63 17.36 -8.93
N ARG A 7 10.19 16.62 -9.87
CA ARG A 7 9.65 15.32 -10.28
C ARG A 7 10.07 14.26 -9.27
N ILE A 8 9.12 13.44 -8.86
CA ILE A 8 9.34 12.39 -7.86
C ILE A 8 9.00 11.05 -8.49
N ALA A 9 10.00 10.15 -8.50
CA ALA A 9 9.80 8.74 -8.81
C ALA A 9 9.67 7.97 -7.49
N LEU A 10 8.53 7.30 -7.29
CA LEU A 10 8.26 6.48 -6.11
C LEU A 10 8.39 5.00 -6.47
N VAL A 11 9.25 4.28 -5.74
CA VAL A 11 9.43 2.83 -5.88
C VAL A 11 8.93 2.15 -4.61
N CYS A 12 7.82 1.40 -4.72
CA CYS A 12 7.20 0.68 -3.61
C CYS A 12 7.58 -0.81 -3.67
N TYR A 13 8.48 -1.25 -2.81
CA TYR A 13 8.83 -2.66 -2.68
C TYR A 13 7.67 -3.46 -2.07
N GLY A 14 7.58 -4.75 -2.44
CA GLY A 14 6.55 -5.64 -1.94
C GLY A 14 6.75 -6.03 -0.47
N GLY A 15 5.71 -6.63 0.10
CA GLY A 15 5.69 -7.15 1.47
C GLY A 15 4.39 -6.80 2.20
N ILE A 16 3.67 -7.83 2.68
CA ILE A 16 2.37 -7.63 3.35
C ILE A 16 2.53 -6.81 4.63
N SER A 17 3.58 -7.07 5.40
CA SER A 17 3.87 -6.33 6.65
C SER A 17 4.21 -4.85 6.42
N LEU A 18 4.60 -4.49 5.21
CA LEU A 18 4.93 -3.12 4.83
C LEU A 18 3.77 -2.36 4.19
N ALA A 19 2.64 -3.03 3.92
CA ALA A 19 1.51 -2.43 3.21
C ALA A 19 0.97 -1.16 3.88
N VAL A 20 0.80 -1.20 5.21
CA VAL A 20 0.34 -0.04 6.00
C VAL A 20 1.37 1.08 6.01
N TYR A 21 2.66 0.74 6.16
CA TYR A 21 3.75 1.73 6.10
C TYR A 21 3.80 2.42 4.73
N MET A 22 3.75 1.63 3.64
CA MET A 22 3.73 2.16 2.28
C MET A 22 2.50 3.06 2.05
N HIS A 23 1.33 2.66 2.56
CA HIS A 23 0.14 3.51 2.50
C HIS A 23 0.37 4.85 3.21
N GLY A 24 1.01 4.86 4.38
CA GLY A 24 1.38 6.10 5.07
C GLY A 24 2.25 7.02 4.20
N VAL A 25 3.27 6.47 3.56
CA VAL A 25 4.16 7.24 2.67
C VAL A 25 3.42 7.76 1.42
N THR A 26 2.62 6.91 0.76
CA THR A 26 1.84 7.33 -0.42
C THR A 26 0.81 8.40 -0.06
N LYS A 27 0.22 8.31 1.13
CA LYS A 27 -0.73 9.30 1.64
C LYS A 27 -0.08 10.67 1.87
N GLU A 28 1.11 10.70 2.46
CA GLU A 28 1.83 11.96 2.65
C GLU A 28 2.29 12.57 1.30
N LEU A 29 2.74 11.75 0.35
CA LEU A 29 3.08 12.23 -0.99
C LEU A 29 1.84 12.77 -1.73
N TRP A 30 0.69 12.13 -1.59
CA TRP A 30 -0.58 12.60 -2.13
C TRP A 30 -0.99 13.96 -1.54
N LYS A 31 -0.88 14.15 -0.22
CA LYS A 31 -1.15 15.44 0.45
C LYS A 31 -0.20 16.54 -0.03
N LEU A 32 1.09 16.22 -0.16
CA LEU A 32 2.09 17.16 -0.67
C LEU A 32 1.76 17.57 -2.12
N ALA A 33 1.37 16.62 -2.98
CA ALA A 33 0.97 16.91 -4.35
C ALA A 33 -0.30 17.79 -4.42
N ARG A 34 -1.29 17.52 -3.55
CA ARG A 34 -2.50 18.35 -3.42
C ARG A 34 -2.18 19.78 -2.99
N ALA A 35 -1.37 19.93 -1.94
CA ALA A 35 -0.93 21.24 -1.47
C ALA A 35 -0.18 22.02 -2.57
N SER A 36 0.69 21.33 -3.31
CA SER A 36 1.39 21.92 -4.45
C SER A 36 0.46 22.36 -5.56
N ARG A 37 -0.52 21.52 -5.94
CA ARG A 37 -1.52 21.87 -6.95
C ARG A 37 -2.33 23.09 -6.52
N ALA A 38 -2.88 23.07 -5.29
CA ALA A 38 -3.68 24.18 -4.75
C ALA A 38 -2.87 25.48 -4.68
N PHE A 39 -1.60 25.41 -4.28
CA PHE A 39 -0.69 26.56 -4.28
C PHE A 39 -0.50 27.16 -5.68
N HIS A 40 -0.35 26.31 -6.68
CA HIS A 40 -0.19 26.78 -8.07
C HIS A 40 -1.51 27.29 -8.68
N ALA A 41 -2.64 26.74 -8.29
CA ALA A 41 -3.97 27.16 -8.74
C ALA A 41 -4.48 28.44 -8.02
N GLY A 42 -3.82 28.87 -6.95
CA GLY A 42 -4.28 30.00 -6.14
C GLY A 42 -5.55 29.68 -5.34
N GLU A 43 -5.79 28.41 -5.04
CA GLU A 43 -6.95 27.98 -4.26
C GLU A 43 -6.82 28.35 -2.79
N ALA A 44 -7.95 28.34 -2.07
CA ALA A 44 -7.98 28.63 -0.63
C ALA A 44 -7.10 27.67 0.17
N GLU A 45 -6.76 28.10 1.36
CA GLU A 45 -5.86 27.38 2.28
C GLU A 45 -6.43 26.00 2.62
N ALA A 46 -5.61 24.96 2.50
CA ALA A 46 -5.92 23.63 2.95
C ALA A 46 -5.86 23.53 4.48
N SER A 47 -6.51 22.56 5.06
CA SER A 47 -6.49 22.27 6.49
C SER A 47 -5.49 21.12 6.82
N GLY A 48 -5.11 21.00 8.08
CA GLY A 48 -4.29 19.90 8.58
C GLY A 48 -2.89 19.88 8.00
N VAL A 49 -2.38 18.69 7.67
CA VAL A 49 -0.99 18.49 7.18
C VAL A 49 -0.77 19.16 5.82
N GLU A 50 -1.78 19.28 4.99
CA GLU A 50 -1.67 19.99 3.69
C GLU A 50 -1.33 21.48 3.88
N HIS A 51 -1.84 22.10 4.95
CA HIS A 51 -1.47 23.47 5.32
C HIS A 51 0.04 23.61 5.59
N VAL A 52 0.66 22.63 6.28
CA VAL A 52 2.09 22.63 6.56
C VAL A 52 2.91 22.56 5.26
N TYR A 53 2.53 21.67 4.35
CA TYR A 53 3.17 21.55 3.03
C TYR A 53 3.02 22.83 2.21
N ARG A 54 1.86 23.46 2.26
CA ARG A 54 1.62 24.72 1.57
C ARG A 54 2.49 25.83 2.15
N ALA A 55 2.53 25.97 3.47
CA ALA A 55 3.38 26.95 4.15
C ALA A 55 4.87 26.78 3.79
N LEU A 56 5.35 25.52 3.67
CA LEU A 56 6.70 25.23 3.21
C LEU A 56 6.93 25.73 1.76
N LEU A 57 6.01 25.47 0.84
CA LEU A 57 6.12 25.90 -0.56
C LEU A 57 6.07 27.43 -0.67
N GLU A 58 5.25 28.10 0.12
CA GLU A 58 5.16 29.56 0.19
C GLU A 58 6.46 30.16 0.78
N HIS A 59 7.01 29.57 1.82
CA HIS A 59 8.29 29.98 2.38
C HIS A 59 9.43 29.87 1.35
N ILE A 60 9.50 28.77 0.60
CA ILE A 60 10.48 28.62 -0.50
C ILE A 60 10.28 29.73 -1.54
N ALA A 61 9.03 30.02 -1.89
CA ALA A 61 8.70 31.03 -2.88
C ALA A 61 9.13 32.43 -2.45
N GLN A 62 8.90 32.78 -1.19
CA GLN A 62 9.26 34.07 -0.61
C GLN A 62 10.77 34.22 -0.43
N THR A 63 11.44 33.18 0.10
CA THR A 63 12.87 33.25 0.46
C THR A 63 13.78 33.15 -0.77
N HIS A 64 13.41 32.34 -1.75
CA HIS A 64 14.25 32.02 -2.92
C HIS A 64 13.72 32.56 -4.25
N ALA A 65 12.63 33.32 -4.24
CA ALA A 65 11.93 33.78 -5.45
C ALA A 65 11.63 32.60 -6.41
N LEU A 66 11.33 31.42 -5.86
CA LEU A 66 11.17 30.16 -6.56
C LEU A 66 9.82 29.52 -6.27
N LYS A 67 8.91 29.45 -7.26
CA LYS A 67 7.67 28.72 -7.15
C LYS A 67 7.89 27.26 -7.54
N LEU A 68 7.96 26.36 -6.55
CA LEU A 68 8.26 24.96 -6.71
C LEU A 68 6.96 24.14 -6.91
N ARG A 69 6.89 23.38 -8.01
CA ARG A 69 5.78 22.44 -8.29
C ARG A 69 6.25 21.01 -8.00
N ILE A 70 5.47 20.27 -7.23
CA ILE A 70 5.74 18.86 -6.89
C ILE A 70 4.94 17.98 -7.85
N LEU A 71 5.64 17.09 -8.56
CA LEU A 71 5.06 16.19 -9.56
C LEU A 71 5.47 14.73 -9.26
N PRO A 72 4.66 13.97 -8.52
CA PRO A 72 4.87 12.53 -8.37
C PRO A 72 4.30 11.83 -9.62
N ASP A 73 5.09 11.75 -10.65
CA ASP A 73 4.68 11.36 -12.00
C ASP A 73 5.24 10.02 -12.48
N ILE A 74 6.09 9.37 -11.66
CA ILE A 74 6.61 8.02 -11.92
C ILE A 74 6.34 7.16 -10.70
N LEU A 75 5.50 6.14 -10.85
CA LEU A 75 5.13 5.23 -9.77
C LEU A 75 5.44 3.81 -10.18
N THR A 76 6.14 3.07 -9.33
CA THR A 76 6.40 1.66 -9.57
C THR A 76 6.26 0.85 -8.30
N GLY A 77 5.82 -0.39 -8.43
CA GLY A 77 5.67 -1.23 -7.26
C GLY A 77 5.47 -2.71 -7.55
N ALA A 78 5.71 -3.51 -6.52
CA ALA A 78 5.55 -4.94 -6.53
C ALA A 78 4.63 -5.38 -5.40
N SER A 79 3.76 -6.40 -5.61
CA SER A 79 2.87 -6.96 -4.58
C SER A 79 2.03 -5.85 -3.90
N ALA A 80 2.00 -5.78 -2.57
CA ALA A 80 1.32 -4.72 -1.82
C ALA A 80 1.82 -3.29 -2.19
N GLY A 81 3.09 -3.15 -2.57
CA GLY A 81 3.63 -1.89 -3.08
C GLY A 81 3.03 -1.51 -4.42
N GLY A 82 2.81 -2.49 -5.33
CA GLY A 82 2.13 -2.28 -6.59
C GLY A 82 0.69 -1.80 -6.39
N ILE A 83 -0.03 -2.36 -5.42
CA ILE A 83 -1.41 -1.95 -5.10
C ILE A 83 -1.43 -0.50 -4.57
N ASN A 84 -0.52 -0.15 -3.65
CA ASN A 84 -0.40 1.23 -3.17
C ASN A 84 -0.04 2.21 -4.30
N ALA A 85 0.81 1.80 -5.26
CA ALA A 85 1.15 2.60 -6.42
C ALA A 85 -0.07 2.82 -7.34
N VAL A 86 -0.90 1.79 -7.57
CA VAL A 86 -2.15 1.89 -8.34
C VAL A 86 -3.13 2.87 -7.68
N PHE A 87 -3.34 2.76 -6.37
CA PHE A 87 -4.24 3.66 -5.66
C PHE A 87 -3.74 5.11 -5.68
N LEU A 88 -2.44 5.31 -5.52
CA LEU A 88 -1.85 6.64 -5.62
C LEU A 88 -1.98 7.20 -7.05
N ALA A 89 -1.73 6.38 -8.08
CA ALA A 89 -1.90 6.79 -9.49
C ALA A 89 -3.35 7.20 -9.77
N GLN A 90 -4.32 6.41 -9.30
CA GLN A 90 -5.73 6.74 -9.42
C GLN A 90 -6.05 8.08 -8.76
N ALA A 91 -5.58 8.32 -7.55
CA ALA A 91 -5.81 9.57 -6.82
C ALA A 91 -5.15 10.78 -7.51
N ILE A 92 -3.94 10.62 -8.04
CA ILE A 92 -3.25 11.69 -8.78
C ILE A 92 -4.00 12.03 -10.07
N HIS A 93 -4.43 11.00 -10.82
CA HIS A 93 -5.11 11.19 -12.09
C HIS A 93 -6.52 11.75 -11.95
N SER A 94 -7.30 11.25 -11.00
CA SER A 94 -8.72 11.59 -10.82
C SER A 94 -8.99 12.71 -9.80
N GLY A 95 -8.00 13.07 -8.99
CA GLY A 95 -8.19 13.97 -7.84
C GLY A 95 -8.95 13.35 -6.67
N GLN A 96 -9.23 12.04 -6.71
CA GLN A 96 -9.92 11.33 -5.64
C GLN A 96 -9.09 11.24 -4.35
N SER A 97 -9.77 11.01 -3.21
CA SER A 97 -9.14 10.85 -1.92
C SER A 97 -8.66 9.42 -1.70
N ILE A 98 -7.45 9.26 -1.13
CA ILE A 98 -6.96 7.98 -0.62
C ILE A 98 -7.20 7.79 0.89
N GLU A 99 -7.83 8.74 1.55
CA GLU A 99 -8.16 8.65 2.99
C GLU A 99 -8.98 7.40 3.36
N PRO A 100 -10.00 6.98 2.58
CA PRO A 100 -10.78 5.78 2.88
C PRO A 100 -9.94 4.50 2.92
N LEU A 101 -8.82 4.46 2.19
CA LEU A 101 -7.94 3.30 2.14
C LEU A 101 -7.17 3.06 3.44
N THR A 102 -7.05 4.07 4.31
CA THR A 102 -6.38 3.92 5.61
C THR A 102 -7.07 2.84 6.45
N ARG A 103 -8.40 2.90 6.52
CA ARG A 103 -9.19 1.89 7.24
C ARG A 103 -9.06 0.51 6.59
N MET A 104 -9.15 0.44 5.27
CA MET A 104 -8.99 -0.80 4.51
C MET A 104 -7.65 -1.47 4.81
N TRP A 105 -6.54 -0.71 4.80
CA TRP A 105 -5.22 -1.26 5.10
C TRP A 105 -5.09 -1.70 6.56
N LEU A 106 -5.59 -0.93 7.52
CA LEU A 106 -5.55 -1.30 8.94
C LEU A 106 -6.37 -2.57 9.24
N GLU A 107 -7.50 -2.74 8.55
CA GLU A 107 -8.38 -3.89 8.76
C GLU A 107 -7.94 -5.14 7.99
N ASN A 108 -7.32 -4.99 6.80
CA ASN A 108 -7.01 -6.10 5.89
C ASN A 108 -5.51 -6.40 5.74
N ALA A 109 -4.61 -5.64 6.37
CA ALA A 109 -3.19 -5.95 6.38
C ALA A 109 -2.85 -7.20 7.21
N ASP A 110 -3.85 -7.82 7.86
CA ASP A 110 -3.67 -9.08 8.56
C ASP A 110 -3.73 -10.25 7.57
N VAL A 111 -2.64 -11.02 7.53
CA VAL A 111 -2.51 -12.23 6.67
C VAL A 111 -3.65 -13.21 6.92
N GLU A 112 -4.21 -13.25 8.14
CA GLU A 112 -5.31 -14.15 8.49
C GLU A 112 -6.61 -13.83 7.73
N LYS A 113 -6.84 -12.58 7.36
CA LYS A 113 -8.02 -12.16 6.58
C LYS A 113 -7.87 -12.41 5.08
N LEU A 114 -6.63 -12.50 4.60
CA LEU A 114 -6.33 -12.82 3.20
C LEU A 114 -6.37 -14.32 2.92
N VAL A 115 -6.32 -15.17 3.96
CA VAL A 115 -6.45 -16.62 3.83
C VAL A 115 -7.89 -16.96 3.47
N ASP A 116 -8.06 -17.86 2.49
CA ASP A 116 -9.36 -18.29 2.00
C ASP A 116 -10.25 -18.85 3.13
N PRO A 117 -11.37 -18.19 3.49
CA PRO A 117 -12.28 -18.68 4.51
C PRO A 117 -13.03 -19.97 4.08
N GLU A 118 -13.12 -20.25 2.77
CA GLU A 118 -13.79 -21.43 2.20
C GLU A 118 -12.88 -22.66 2.16
N ALA A 119 -11.65 -22.60 2.70
CA ALA A 119 -10.79 -23.76 2.85
C ALA A 119 -11.50 -24.84 3.67
N ARG A 120 -12.05 -25.85 2.99
CA ARG A 120 -12.92 -26.89 3.59
C ARG A 120 -12.23 -27.62 4.74
N PRO A 121 -12.96 -28.02 5.80
CA PRO A 121 -12.41 -28.70 6.98
C PRO A 121 -11.56 -29.94 6.67
N TRP A 122 -11.90 -30.68 5.59
CA TRP A 122 -11.17 -31.85 5.13
C TRP A 122 -9.73 -31.58 4.70
N SER A 123 -9.44 -30.41 4.14
CA SER A 123 -8.05 -30.04 3.79
C SER A 123 -7.21 -29.75 5.03
N ARG A 124 -7.84 -29.35 6.13
CA ARG A 124 -7.17 -29.18 7.43
C ARG A 124 -6.82 -30.53 8.07
N ALA A 125 -7.66 -31.55 7.90
CA ALA A 125 -7.41 -32.90 8.38
C ALA A 125 -6.26 -33.59 7.64
N ALA A 126 -6.11 -33.36 6.35
CA ALA A 126 -5.07 -33.98 5.52
C ALA A 126 -3.62 -33.61 5.94
N LYS A 127 -3.44 -32.52 6.68
CA LYS A 127 -2.11 -32.08 7.18
C LYS A 127 -1.90 -32.35 8.68
N LEU A 128 -2.83 -32.97 9.36
CA LEU A 128 -2.68 -33.27 10.79
C LEU A 128 -1.45 -34.14 11.10
N TRP A 129 -1.02 -34.97 10.15
CA TRP A 129 0.22 -35.75 10.29
C TRP A 129 1.49 -34.87 10.26
N ALA A 130 1.47 -33.71 9.62
CA ALA A 130 2.61 -32.79 9.59
C ALA A 130 2.69 -31.91 10.87
N MET A 131 1.61 -31.83 11.65
CA MET A 131 1.55 -31.02 12.85
C MET A 131 2.62 -31.38 13.91
N PRO A 132 2.93 -32.66 14.20
CA PRO A 132 4.00 -33.00 15.14
C PRO A 132 5.36 -32.54 14.67
N ILE A 133 5.64 -32.67 13.34
CA ILE A 133 6.90 -32.28 12.74
C ILE A 133 7.08 -30.77 12.80
N VAL A 134 6.05 -30.03 12.45
CA VAL A 134 6.05 -28.57 12.51
C VAL A 134 6.18 -28.06 13.94
N TRP A 135 5.46 -28.70 14.87
CA TRP A 135 5.55 -28.38 16.29
C TRP A 135 6.97 -28.64 16.84
N LEU A 136 7.61 -29.73 16.44
CA LEU A 136 8.99 -30.05 16.82
C LEU A 136 9.98 -29.04 16.25
N LEU A 137 9.82 -28.64 14.97
CA LEU A 137 10.67 -27.64 14.32
C LEU A 137 10.51 -26.24 14.93
N LEU A 138 9.29 -25.85 15.28
CA LEU A 138 9.01 -24.55 15.91
C LEU A 138 9.41 -24.50 17.38
N ARG A 139 9.57 -25.67 18.04
CA ARG A 139 10.01 -25.76 19.45
C ARG A 139 11.52 -25.76 19.63
N ARG A 140 12.29 -25.98 18.58
CA ARG A 140 13.76 -25.89 18.66
C ARG A 140 14.17 -24.46 19.03
N PRO A 141 14.99 -24.27 20.09
CA PRO A 141 15.34 -22.93 20.57
C PRO A 141 16.14 -22.09 19.60
N ASP A 142 16.86 -22.72 18.66
CA ASP A 142 17.75 -22.06 17.70
C ASP A 142 17.27 -22.15 16.25
N ASN A 143 15.96 -22.03 15.99
CA ASN A 143 15.49 -21.97 14.61
C ASN A 143 15.64 -20.53 14.05
N ALA A 144 15.85 -20.42 12.72
CA ALA A 144 16.02 -19.15 12.02
C ALA A 144 14.88 -18.13 12.29
N VAL A 145 13.67 -18.61 12.61
CA VAL A 145 12.51 -17.78 12.94
C VAL A 145 12.61 -17.19 14.34
N THR A 146 13.13 -17.95 15.32
CA THR A 146 13.28 -17.47 16.69
C THR A 146 14.51 -16.60 16.89
N ALA A 147 15.52 -16.73 16.04
CA ALA A 147 16.75 -15.94 16.10
C ALA A 147 16.55 -14.51 15.53
N SER A 148 15.64 -14.34 14.58
CA SER A 148 15.41 -13.05 13.88
C SER A 148 14.24 -12.23 14.41
N VAL A 149 13.48 -12.73 15.40
CA VAL A 149 12.22 -12.09 15.85
C VAL A 149 12.28 -11.78 17.35
N ALA A 150 11.85 -10.56 17.71
CA ALA A 150 11.74 -10.15 19.12
C ALA A 150 10.84 -11.10 19.93
N PRO A 151 11.15 -11.35 21.22
CA PRO A 151 10.44 -12.32 22.06
C PRO A 151 8.92 -12.11 22.08
N GLU A 152 8.46 -10.86 22.08
CA GLU A 152 7.05 -10.47 22.14
C GLU A 152 6.29 -10.89 20.89
N THR A 153 6.96 -10.87 19.73
CA THR A 153 6.36 -11.16 18.41
C THR A 153 6.42 -12.65 18.07
N ARG A 154 7.17 -13.47 18.82
CA ARG A 154 7.35 -14.91 18.54
C ARG A 154 6.05 -15.70 18.57
N ALA A 155 5.14 -15.37 19.46
CA ALA A 155 3.83 -16.03 19.56
C ALA A 155 2.97 -15.75 18.31
N GLU A 156 3.00 -14.53 17.84
CA GLU A 156 2.28 -14.09 16.64
C GLU A 156 2.86 -14.73 15.35
N VAL A 157 4.20 -14.74 15.22
CA VAL A 157 4.88 -15.41 14.10
C VAL A 157 4.57 -16.90 14.07
N ARG A 158 4.59 -17.58 15.23
CA ARG A 158 4.20 -19.00 15.31
C ARG A 158 2.76 -19.24 14.88
N ARG A 159 1.83 -18.36 15.27
CA ARG A 159 0.43 -18.43 14.84
C ARG A 159 0.28 -18.25 13.35
N LYS A 160 0.96 -17.25 12.75
CA LYS A 160 0.95 -16.96 11.31
C LYS A 160 1.58 -18.08 10.49
N VAL A 161 2.74 -18.60 10.90
CA VAL A 161 3.39 -19.76 10.27
C VAL A 161 2.53 -21.01 10.38
N SER A 162 1.92 -21.25 11.53
CA SER A 162 0.96 -22.35 11.72
C SER A 162 -0.27 -22.22 10.83
N GLY A 163 -0.78 -20.99 10.59
CA GLY A 163 -1.85 -20.71 9.64
C GLY A 163 -1.46 -21.04 8.20
N LEU A 164 -0.27 -20.60 7.79
CA LEU A 164 0.27 -20.85 6.44
C LEU A 164 0.46 -22.36 6.17
N ILE A 165 0.94 -23.12 7.16
CA ILE A 165 1.13 -24.57 7.04
C ILE A 165 -0.21 -25.33 7.01
N ARG A 166 -1.28 -24.78 7.57
CA ARG A 166 -2.63 -25.34 7.50
C ARG A 166 -3.33 -25.04 6.17
N SER A 167 -2.76 -24.18 5.29
CA SER A 167 -3.30 -23.91 3.96
C SER A 167 -3.18 -25.15 3.06
N ARG A 168 -3.97 -25.23 2.00
CA ARG A 168 -4.03 -26.40 1.10
C ARG A 168 -2.71 -26.60 0.35
N TRP A 169 -2.32 -27.86 0.06
CA TRP A 169 -1.05 -28.19 -0.58
C TRP A 169 -0.95 -27.74 -2.04
N PHE A 170 -2.04 -27.63 -2.77
CA PHE A 170 -2.05 -27.36 -4.22
C PHE A 170 -2.98 -26.20 -4.61
N GLU A 171 -3.47 -25.47 -3.64
CA GLU A 171 -4.29 -24.28 -3.87
C GLU A 171 -3.61 -23.05 -3.25
N PRO A 172 -3.76 -21.87 -3.90
CA PRO A 172 -3.21 -20.65 -3.34
C PRO A 172 -3.71 -20.43 -1.90
N PRO A 173 -2.85 -20.04 -0.97
CA PRO A 173 -3.27 -19.77 0.41
C PRO A 173 -4.21 -18.56 0.52
N PHE A 174 -4.28 -17.75 -0.54
CA PHE A 174 -5.08 -16.53 -0.61
C PHE A 174 -6.25 -16.70 -1.57
N SER A 175 -7.41 -16.19 -1.18
CA SER A 175 -8.60 -16.17 -2.03
C SER A 175 -8.45 -15.14 -3.14
N GLY A 176 -8.29 -15.58 -4.40
CA GLY A 176 -8.25 -14.68 -5.55
C GLY A 176 -9.54 -13.85 -5.68
N PRO A 177 -10.75 -14.42 -5.58
CA PRO A 177 -12.00 -13.66 -5.56
C PRO A 177 -12.11 -12.69 -4.39
N GLY A 178 -11.63 -13.08 -3.19
CA GLY A 178 -11.58 -12.20 -2.02
C GLY A 178 -10.68 -10.99 -2.24
N PHE A 179 -9.50 -11.22 -2.79
CA PHE A 179 -8.55 -10.17 -3.13
C PHE A 179 -9.07 -9.20 -4.21
N SER A 180 -9.70 -9.73 -5.27
CA SER A 180 -10.30 -8.91 -6.32
C SER A 180 -11.45 -8.05 -5.78
N ARG A 181 -12.28 -8.59 -4.86
CA ARG A 181 -13.32 -7.81 -4.17
C ARG A 181 -12.72 -6.69 -3.33
N MET A 182 -11.67 -6.98 -2.56
CA MET A 182 -10.98 -5.98 -1.75
C MET A 182 -10.47 -4.79 -2.60
N ILE A 183 -9.82 -5.07 -3.73
CA ILE A 183 -9.35 -4.01 -4.65
C ILE A 183 -10.52 -3.22 -5.22
N ARG A 184 -11.56 -3.91 -5.68
CA ARG A 184 -12.77 -3.26 -6.21
C ARG A 184 -13.42 -2.34 -5.17
N ASP A 185 -13.59 -2.83 -3.94
CA ASP A 185 -14.23 -2.09 -2.85
C ASP A 185 -13.37 -0.89 -2.42
N ALA A 186 -12.04 -1.01 -2.47
CA ALA A 186 -11.11 0.08 -2.26
C ALA A 186 -11.27 1.19 -3.32
N LEU A 187 -11.29 0.82 -4.60
CA LEU A 187 -11.49 1.77 -5.70
C LEU A 187 -12.88 2.41 -5.65
N ALA A 188 -13.92 1.65 -5.28
CA ALA A 188 -15.26 2.18 -5.06
C ALA A 188 -15.27 3.21 -3.92
N ALA A 189 -14.66 2.91 -2.78
CA ALA A 189 -14.54 3.84 -1.65
C ALA A 189 -13.78 5.13 -2.01
N MET A 190 -12.81 5.07 -2.92
CA MET A 190 -12.17 6.27 -3.47
C MET A 190 -13.12 7.06 -4.37
N ALA A 191 -13.97 6.37 -5.15
CA ALA A 191 -14.91 6.98 -6.09
C ALA A 191 -16.14 7.58 -5.41
N ASP A 192 -16.55 7.06 -4.25
CA ASP A 192 -17.71 7.56 -3.47
C ASP A 192 -17.45 8.94 -2.83
N GLY A 193 -16.19 9.36 -2.75
CA GLY A 193 -15.81 10.69 -2.29
C GLY A 193 -15.92 11.75 -3.39
N GLU A 194 -15.89 13.02 -3.00
CA GLU A 194 -15.78 14.12 -3.96
C GLU A 194 -14.47 14.00 -4.74
N ALA A 195 -14.57 13.90 -6.05
CA ALA A 195 -13.42 13.96 -6.94
C ALA A 195 -12.96 15.43 -7.05
N GLY A 196 -11.71 15.68 -6.69
CA GLY A 196 -11.05 16.96 -6.94
C GLY A 196 -10.54 17.07 -8.38
N ALA A 197 -9.77 18.11 -8.66
CA ALA A 197 -9.06 18.22 -9.92
C ALA A 197 -7.83 17.27 -9.91
N PRO A 198 -7.40 16.77 -11.11
CA PRO A 198 -6.15 16.04 -11.26
C PRO A 198 -4.97 16.77 -10.61
N LEU A 199 -4.04 16.01 -10.01
CA LEU A 199 -2.93 16.62 -9.26
C LEU A 199 -1.76 17.03 -10.17
N LEU A 200 -1.63 16.41 -11.34
CA LEU A 200 -0.67 16.79 -12.37
C LEU A 200 -1.25 17.86 -13.30
N PRO A 201 -0.39 18.67 -13.94
CA PRO A 201 -0.84 19.60 -14.98
C PRO A 201 -1.52 18.91 -16.16
N ALA A 202 -2.41 19.60 -16.85
CA ALA A 202 -3.07 19.06 -18.02
C ALA A 202 -2.03 18.59 -19.06
N GLY A 203 -2.19 17.37 -19.56
CA GLY A 203 -1.27 16.76 -20.53
C GLY A 203 0.05 16.23 -19.94
N HIS A 204 0.29 16.38 -18.65
CA HIS A 204 1.47 15.78 -18.00
C HIS A 204 1.27 14.27 -17.84
N PRO A 205 2.20 13.43 -18.35
CA PRO A 205 2.06 11.98 -18.24
C PRO A 205 2.25 11.50 -16.79
N LEU A 206 1.57 10.40 -16.45
CA LEU A 206 1.78 9.64 -15.25
C LEU A 206 2.20 8.22 -15.62
N ASP A 207 3.41 7.85 -15.30
CA ASP A 207 3.96 6.52 -15.57
C ASP A 207 3.72 5.60 -14.37
N LEU A 208 3.00 4.50 -14.62
CA LEU A 208 2.73 3.47 -13.62
C LEU A 208 3.28 2.11 -14.06
N TRP A 209 4.18 1.55 -13.26
CA TRP A 209 4.79 0.25 -13.50
C TRP A 209 4.49 -0.70 -12.34
N VAL A 210 3.77 -1.77 -12.61
CA VAL A 210 3.42 -2.78 -11.61
C VAL A 210 3.92 -4.13 -12.06
N THR A 211 4.69 -4.81 -11.19
CA THR A 211 5.11 -6.18 -11.45
C THR A 211 4.05 -7.16 -11.01
N ALA A 212 3.73 -8.11 -11.87
CA ALA A 212 2.84 -9.23 -11.58
C ALA A 212 3.53 -10.54 -11.96
N THR A 213 3.23 -11.61 -11.21
CA THR A 213 3.69 -12.96 -11.54
C THR A 213 2.53 -13.74 -12.11
N ASP A 214 2.67 -14.20 -13.35
CA ASP A 214 1.74 -15.19 -13.90
C ASP A 214 2.14 -16.58 -13.40
N PHE A 215 1.26 -17.20 -12.62
CA PHE A 215 1.50 -18.52 -12.05
C PHE A 215 1.52 -19.64 -13.12
N ARG A 216 0.86 -19.45 -14.26
CA ARG A 216 0.83 -20.44 -15.35
C ARG A 216 2.06 -20.38 -16.25
N GLY A 217 2.79 -19.27 -16.21
CA GLY A 217 3.93 -18.98 -17.05
C GLY A 217 3.54 -18.83 -18.53
N HIS A 218 3.81 -17.69 -19.11
CA HIS A 218 3.76 -17.45 -20.56
C HIS A 218 5.16 -17.13 -21.06
#